data_e15fef9ede14938b8d014a30134eb4ce
#
_entry.id   e15fef9ede14938b8d014a30134eb4ce
#
_cell.length_a   1.000
_cell.length_b   1.000
_cell.length_c   1.000
_cell.angle_alpha   90.00
_cell.angle_beta   90.00
_cell.angle_gamma   90.00
#
_symmetry.space_group_name_H-M   'P 1'
#
loop_
_entity.id
_entity.type
_entity.pdbx_description
1 polymer ?
#
loop_
_entity_poly.entity_id
_entity_poly.type
_entity_poly.pdbx_seq_one_letter_code
_entity_poly.pdbx_strand_id
1 'polypeptide(L)'
;MGSPRREPGRRANEQQRDVEFKRGFYMGVTEVSNAQFRKFKPEHRSGIVGNHTLDLDNQPVVAITWMEAALYCNWLSEQEGLPPAYEKKGETLVAVNPMTKGYRLPTDAEWEWVARYEGGGKLRRYPWGDSLPVTPRSGNYADETARLIVQDVIPDYDDGFAATAPVGKFPANNLGLQDLGGNVAEWVTDYYIVTADIGQTLVDPLGPTDGKQHVIRGASWKHSGVTDLRLSARDFGEGARNDVGFRIARYAD
;
A
#
# COMPACT_ATOMS: atom_id res chain seq x y z
N MET A 1 -0.14 5.60 14.73
CA MET A 1 0.45 4.58 13.83
C MET A 1 1.49 3.75 14.56
N GLY A 2 1.96 2.67 13.93
CA GLY A 2 2.93 1.73 14.52
C GLY A 2 2.29 0.68 15.42
N SER A 3 3.11 -0.16 16.06
CA SER A 3 2.65 -1.27 16.89
C SER A 3 3.28 -1.30 18.28
N PRO A 4 2.58 -1.83 19.29
CA PRO A 4 3.11 -1.97 20.64
C PRO A 4 4.40 -2.81 20.67
N ARG A 5 5.34 -2.46 21.56
CA ARG A 5 6.65 -3.14 21.66
C ARG A 5 6.56 -4.67 21.83
N ARG A 6 5.47 -5.17 22.41
CA ARG A 6 5.25 -6.60 22.69
C ARG A 6 4.38 -7.29 21.64
N GLU A 7 4.03 -6.62 20.57
CA GLU A 7 3.21 -7.24 19.51
C GLU A 7 4.02 -8.33 18.78
N PRO A 8 3.52 -9.56 18.69
CA PRO A 8 4.19 -10.64 17.97
C PRO A 8 4.45 -10.28 16.51
N GLY A 9 5.65 -10.53 16.02
CA GLY A 9 6.06 -10.22 14.65
C GLY A 9 6.48 -8.76 14.40
N ARG A 10 6.41 -7.88 15.42
CA ARG A 10 6.80 -6.48 15.30
C ARG A 10 8.28 -6.32 14.90
N ARG A 11 8.52 -5.39 13.97
CA ARG A 11 9.87 -4.95 13.58
C ARG A 11 10.24 -3.63 14.26
N ALA A 12 11.54 -3.33 14.31
CA ALA A 12 12.06 -2.10 14.93
C ALA A 12 11.57 -0.81 14.26
N ASN A 13 11.23 -0.86 12.97
CA ASN A 13 10.74 0.27 12.18
C ASN A 13 9.25 0.60 12.37
N GLU A 14 8.53 -0.14 13.23
CA GLU A 14 7.12 0.04 13.52
C GLU A 14 6.90 0.80 14.84
N GLN A 15 7.60 1.90 15.04
CA GLN A 15 7.48 2.67 16.27
C GLN A 15 6.12 3.32 16.40
N GLN A 16 5.51 3.21 17.59
CA GLN A 16 4.25 3.89 17.87
C GLN A 16 4.45 5.40 17.86
N ARG A 17 3.50 6.09 17.22
CA ARG A 17 3.46 7.55 17.14
C ARG A 17 2.02 8.01 17.12
N ASP A 18 1.76 9.10 17.78
CA ASP A 18 0.48 9.79 17.69
C ASP A 18 0.43 10.59 16.38
N VAL A 19 -0.69 10.47 15.66
CA VAL A 19 -0.94 11.17 14.40
C VAL A 19 -2.28 11.85 14.48
N GLU A 20 -2.33 13.10 14.05
CA GLU A 20 -3.55 13.88 13.89
C GLU A 20 -3.72 14.26 12.42
N PHE A 21 -4.89 13.96 11.84
CA PHE A 21 -5.27 14.43 10.52
C PHE A 21 -6.17 15.65 10.66
N LYS A 22 -5.70 16.82 10.23
CA LYS A 22 -6.48 18.07 10.18
C LYS A 22 -7.16 18.25 8.84
N ARG A 23 -6.58 17.68 7.78
CA ARG A 23 -7.16 17.71 6.44
C ARG A 23 -7.88 16.40 6.14
N GLY A 24 -9.13 16.51 5.70
CA GLY A 24 -9.85 15.36 5.15
C GLY A 24 -9.23 14.89 3.84
N PHE A 25 -9.28 13.60 3.55
CA PHE A 25 -8.74 13.06 2.31
C PHE A 25 -9.65 11.97 1.72
N TYR A 26 -9.61 11.83 0.41
CA TYR A 26 -10.15 10.71 -0.34
C TYR A 26 -9.04 9.71 -0.60
N MET A 27 -9.41 8.44 -0.65
CA MET A 27 -8.51 7.34 -1.01
C MET A 27 -9.20 6.39 -1.99
N GLY A 28 -8.46 5.88 -2.96
CA GLY A 28 -8.96 4.89 -3.90
C GLY A 28 -9.47 3.64 -3.18
N VAL A 29 -10.67 3.20 -3.54
CA VAL A 29 -11.30 2.02 -2.93
C VAL A 29 -10.44 0.77 -3.12
N THR A 30 -9.81 0.65 -4.28
CA THR A 30 -8.92 -0.46 -4.66
C THR A 30 -7.54 0.07 -5.06
N GLU A 31 -6.61 -0.83 -5.30
CA GLU A 31 -5.37 -0.52 -6.02
C GLU A 31 -5.69 -0.04 -7.44
N VAL A 32 -4.75 0.67 -8.06
CA VAL A 32 -4.82 1.04 -9.48
C VAL A 32 -4.64 -0.21 -10.34
N SER A 33 -5.60 -0.43 -11.25
CA SER A 33 -5.56 -1.59 -12.16
C SER A 33 -4.63 -1.37 -13.37
N ASN A 34 -4.25 -2.47 -14.03
CA ASN A 34 -3.51 -2.44 -15.28
C ASN A 34 -4.22 -1.59 -16.35
N ALA A 35 -5.54 -1.72 -16.49
CA ALA A 35 -6.31 -0.92 -17.44
C ALA A 35 -6.25 0.57 -17.15
N GLN A 36 -6.29 0.96 -15.88
CA GLN A 36 -6.17 2.37 -15.47
C GLN A 36 -4.77 2.90 -15.74
N PHE A 37 -3.73 2.15 -15.36
CA PHE A 37 -2.34 2.57 -15.55
C PHE A 37 -1.95 2.67 -17.02
N ARG A 38 -2.44 1.78 -17.88
CA ARG A 38 -2.20 1.83 -19.34
C ARG A 38 -2.81 3.05 -20.04
N LYS A 39 -3.73 3.78 -19.42
CA LYS A 39 -4.16 5.10 -19.94
C LYS A 39 -3.04 6.14 -19.85
N PHE A 40 -2.16 6.02 -18.87
CA PHE A 40 -0.98 6.85 -18.69
C PHE A 40 0.23 6.29 -19.47
N LYS A 41 0.47 4.98 -19.41
CA LYS A 41 1.63 4.31 -20.01
C LYS A 41 1.17 3.06 -20.78
N PRO A 42 0.74 3.20 -22.05
CA PRO A 42 0.12 2.13 -22.85
C PRO A 42 0.99 0.89 -23.05
N GLU A 43 2.32 1.08 -23.08
CA GLU A 43 3.30 0.00 -23.26
C GLU A 43 3.59 -0.80 -21.98
N HIS A 44 3.11 -0.36 -20.81
CA HIS A 44 3.39 -1.04 -19.56
C HIS A 44 2.85 -2.47 -19.55
N ARG A 45 3.65 -3.37 -18.98
CA ARG A 45 3.29 -4.78 -18.74
C ARG A 45 3.69 -5.16 -17.31
N SER A 46 2.72 -5.66 -16.55
CA SER A 46 2.94 -6.19 -15.19
C SER A 46 3.61 -7.56 -15.20
N GLY A 47 3.62 -8.25 -16.32
CA GLY A 47 4.41 -9.47 -16.55
C GLY A 47 3.71 -10.76 -16.14
N ILE A 48 4.55 -11.77 -15.85
CA ILE A 48 4.12 -13.15 -15.56
C ILE A 48 4.99 -13.69 -14.43
N VAL A 49 4.42 -14.53 -13.56
CA VAL A 49 5.14 -15.30 -12.55
C VAL A 49 4.75 -16.77 -12.70
N GLY A 50 5.75 -17.65 -12.96
CA GLY A 50 5.46 -19.01 -13.35
C GLY A 50 4.55 -19.05 -14.59
N ASN A 51 3.36 -19.63 -14.44
CA ASN A 51 2.34 -19.68 -15.50
C ASN A 51 1.17 -18.66 -15.25
N HIS A 52 1.31 -17.78 -14.27
CA HIS A 52 0.26 -16.86 -13.85
C HIS A 52 0.54 -15.45 -14.37
N THR A 53 -0.36 -14.94 -15.20
CA THR A 53 -0.25 -13.55 -15.68
C THR A 53 -0.60 -12.56 -14.56
N LEU A 54 0.14 -11.44 -14.52
CA LEU A 54 -0.15 -10.29 -13.66
C LEU A 54 -0.74 -9.13 -14.48
N ASP A 55 -1.05 -9.37 -15.76
CA ASP A 55 -1.24 -8.31 -16.77
C ASP A 55 -2.67 -8.21 -17.30
N LEU A 56 -3.65 -8.87 -16.67
CA LEU A 56 -5.06 -8.69 -17.03
C LEU A 56 -5.51 -7.27 -16.66
N ASP A 57 -6.44 -6.72 -17.42
CA ASP A 57 -6.95 -5.35 -17.26
C ASP A 57 -7.45 -5.03 -15.85
N ASN A 58 -8.09 -5.97 -15.21
CA ASN A 58 -8.67 -5.83 -13.88
C ASN A 58 -7.76 -6.28 -12.73
N GLN A 59 -6.54 -6.74 -12.98
CA GLN A 59 -5.54 -6.99 -11.94
C GLN A 59 -4.84 -5.69 -11.56
N PRO A 60 -4.29 -5.57 -10.32
CA PRO A 60 -3.51 -4.41 -9.91
C PRO A 60 -2.27 -4.26 -10.78
N VAL A 61 -1.90 -3.05 -11.10
CA VAL A 61 -0.63 -2.77 -11.77
C VAL A 61 0.52 -3.06 -10.81
N VAL A 62 1.51 -3.80 -11.30
CA VAL A 62 2.77 -4.11 -10.59
C VAL A 62 3.96 -3.93 -11.52
N ALA A 63 5.15 -4.24 -11.04
CA ALA A 63 6.41 -4.04 -11.78
C ALA A 63 6.63 -2.57 -12.19
N ILE A 64 6.22 -1.66 -11.32
CA ILE A 64 6.41 -0.22 -11.44
C ILE A 64 7.27 0.30 -10.29
N THR A 65 8.03 1.35 -10.57
CA THR A 65 8.77 2.10 -9.56
C THR A 65 7.85 3.08 -8.82
N TRP A 66 8.29 3.54 -7.65
CA TRP A 66 7.62 4.63 -6.94
C TRP A 66 7.46 5.88 -7.81
N MET A 67 8.51 6.21 -8.59
CA MET A 67 8.49 7.36 -9.50
C MET A 67 7.40 7.23 -10.57
N GLU A 68 7.20 6.05 -11.14
CA GLU A 68 6.14 5.82 -12.13
C GLU A 68 4.75 5.95 -11.51
N ALA A 69 4.56 5.48 -10.28
CA ALA A 69 3.32 5.66 -9.53
C ALA A 69 3.05 7.15 -9.21
N ALA A 70 4.08 7.91 -8.82
CA ALA A 70 3.98 9.35 -8.57
C ALA A 70 3.69 10.14 -9.86
N LEU A 71 4.32 9.78 -10.97
CA LEU A 71 4.04 10.37 -12.30
C LEU A 71 2.62 10.08 -12.77
N TYR A 72 2.10 8.87 -12.53
CA TYR A 72 0.70 8.55 -12.80
C TYR A 72 -0.24 9.48 -12.02
N CYS A 73 0.03 9.72 -10.75
CA CYS A 73 -0.77 10.63 -9.92
C CYS A 73 -0.76 12.07 -10.47
N ASN A 74 0.41 12.57 -10.89
CA ASN A 74 0.52 13.89 -11.51
C ASN A 74 -0.24 13.95 -12.86
N TRP A 75 -0.09 12.91 -13.69
CA TRP A 75 -0.84 12.79 -14.93
C TRP A 75 -2.36 12.82 -14.69
N LEU A 76 -2.84 12.06 -13.71
CA LEU A 76 -4.28 12.04 -13.37
C LEU A 76 -4.76 13.40 -12.87
N SER A 77 -3.92 14.11 -12.09
CA SER A 77 -4.21 15.49 -11.66
C SER A 77 -4.36 16.43 -12.85
N GLU A 78 -3.46 16.35 -13.83
CA GLU A 78 -3.51 17.15 -15.05
C GLU A 78 -4.80 16.89 -15.85
N GLN A 79 -5.24 15.61 -15.97
CA GLN A 79 -6.49 15.26 -16.67
C GLN A 79 -7.72 15.90 -16.02
N GLU A 80 -7.68 16.19 -14.72
CA GLU A 80 -8.77 16.81 -13.96
C GLU A 80 -8.55 18.30 -13.65
N GLY A 81 -7.50 18.90 -14.21
CA GLY A 81 -7.18 20.32 -13.99
C GLY A 81 -6.73 20.64 -12.56
N LEU A 82 -6.20 19.66 -11.84
CA LEU A 82 -5.67 19.80 -10.49
C LEU A 82 -4.16 20.07 -10.52
N PRO A 83 -3.61 20.76 -9.50
CA PRO A 83 -2.17 20.97 -9.40
C PRO A 83 -1.44 19.64 -9.14
N PRO A 84 -0.20 19.47 -9.64
CA PRO A 84 0.59 18.27 -9.37
C PRO A 84 0.92 18.16 -7.88
N ALA A 85 0.99 16.92 -7.37
CA ALA A 85 1.39 16.63 -6.00
C ALA A 85 2.89 16.39 -5.84
N TYR A 86 3.58 16.14 -6.95
CA TYR A 86 5.02 15.89 -6.98
C TYR A 86 5.71 16.82 -7.97
N GLU A 87 6.88 17.31 -7.59
CA GLU A 87 7.71 18.16 -8.45
C GLU A 87 9.09 17.52 -8.70
N LYS A 88 9.68 17.86 -9.81
CA LYS A 88 11.02 17.37 -10.17
C LYS A 88 12.08 18.13 -9.40
N LYS A 89 12.96 17.39 -8.72
CA LYS A 89 14.14 17.91 -8.02
C LYS A 89 15.37 17.12 -8.48
N GLY A 90 16.15 17.69 -9.41
CA GLY A 90 17.21 16.95 -10.10
C GLY A 90 16.64 15.78 -10.91
N GLU A 91 17.14 14.58 -10.67
CA GLU A 91 16.68 13.34 -11.35
C GLU A 91 15.55 12.64 -10.59
N THR A 92 15.10 13.15 -9.44
CA THR A 92 14.05 12.56 -8.60
C THR A 92 12.76 13.38 -8.62
N LEU A 93 11.68 12.75 -8.16
CA LEU A 93 10.45 13.44 -7.78
C LEU A 93 10.37 13.55 -6.27
N VAL A 94 9.91 14.70 -5.79
CA VAL A 94 9.64 14.95 -4.37
C VAL A 94 8.21 15.42 -4.19
N ALA A 95 7.62 15.13 -3.05
CA ALA A 95 6.30 15.65 -2.70
C ALA A 95 6.35 17.17 -2.52
N VAL A 96 5.39 17.87 -3.12
CA VAL A 96 5.22 19.32 -2.93
C VAL A 96 4.84 19.61 -1.49
N ASN A 97 5.48 20.59 -0.87
CA ASN A 97 5.19 20.97 0.51
C ASN A 97 4.95 22.49 0.63
N PRO A 98 3.77 22.95 1.09
CA PRO A 98 2.62 22.14 1.53
C PRO A 98 1.98 21.32 0.40
N MET A 99 1.52 20.13 0.73
CA MET A 99 0.91 19.21 -0.23
C MET A 99 -0.32 19.82 -0.89
N THR A 100 -0.40 19.70 -2.21
CA THR A 100 -1.50 20.22 -3.05
C THR A 100 -2.78 19.39 -2.91
N LYS A 101 -3.83 19.78 -3.66
CA LYS A 101 -5.09 19.02 -3.79
C LYS A 101 -5.05 17.97 -4.91
N GLY A 102 -3.94 17.86 -5.62
CA GLY A 102 -3.79 16.88 -6.70
C GLY A 102 -3.76 15.45 -6.20
N TYR A 103 -3.92 14.53 -7.13
CA TYR A 103 -3.77 13.11 -6.84
C TYR A 103 -2.33 12.80 -6.45
N ARG A 104 -2.19 11.93 -5.47
CA ARG A 104 -0.92 11.47 -4.89
C ARG A 104 -1.04 10.04 -4.40
N LEU A 105 0.07 9.45 -4.02
CA LEU A 105 0.06 8.26 -3.19
C LEU A 105 -0.44 8.63 -1.78
N PRO A 106 -1.08 7.72 -1.03
CA PRO A 106 -1.35 7.96 0.38
C PRO A 106 -0.04 8.17 1.15
N THR A 107 -0.08 8.85 2.28
CA THR A 107 1.04 8.83 3.21
C THR A 107 1.07 7.52 3.99
N ASP A 108 2.21 7.17 4.57
CA ASP A 108 2.38 6.02 5.45
C ASP A 108 1.33 6.01 6.58
N ALA A 109 1.11 7.17 7.18
CA ALA A 109 0.12 7.33 8.26
C ALA A 109 -1.33 7.19 7.78
N GLU A 110 -1.69 7.78 6.64
CA GLU A 110 -3.02 7.65 6.05
C GLU A 110 -3.34 6.21 5.68
N TRP A 111 -2.39 5.53 5.02
CA TRP A 111 -2.55 4.13 4.65
C TRP A 111 -2.80 3.26 5.87
N GLU A 112 -1.97 3.39 6.91
CA GLU A 112 -2.12 2.60 8.13
C GLU A 112 -3.43 2.89 8.85
N TRP A 113 -3.84 4.16 8.92
CA TRP A 113 -5.08 4.53 9.59
C TRP A 113 -6.28 3.91 8.91
N VAL A 114 -6.42 4.06 7.58
CA VAL A 114 -7.58 3.50 6.85
C VAL A 114 -7.58 1.98 6.84
N ALA A 115 -6.40 1.34 6.83
CA ALA A 115 -6.29 -0.11 6.85
C ALA A 115 -6.71 -0.72 8.21
N ARG A 116 -6.40 -0.02 9.30
CA ARG A 116 -6.58 -0.54 10.67
C ARG A 116 -7.85 -0.07 11.38
N TYR A 117 -8.50 0.97 10.88
CA TYR A 117 -9.62 1.60 11.59
C TYR A 117 -10.86 0.69 11.65
N GLU A 118 -11.34 0.45 12.89
CA GLU A 118 -12.57 -0.31 13.16
C GLU A 118 -13.72 0.54 13.70
N GLY A 119 -13.47 1.80 14.02
CA GLY A 119 -14.37 2.67 14.75
C GLY A 119 -14.11 2.67 16.27
N GLY A 120 -14.58 3.71 16.95
CA GLY A 120 -14.43 3.83 18.41
C GLY A 120 -12.99 3.80 18.95
N GLY A 121 -12.01 4.19 18.13
CA GLY A 121 -10.59 4.18 18.52
C GLY A 121 -9.91 2.80 18.47
N LYS A 122 -10.60 1.76 18.02
CA LYS A 122 -10.02 0.44 17.84
C LYS A 122 -9.25 0.35 16.52
N LEU A 123 -8.09 -0.31 16.58
CA LEU A 123 -7.21 -0.58 15.45
C LEU A 123 -6.98 -2.08 15.35
N ARG A 124 -7.34 -2.69 14.21
CA ARG A 124 -7.07 -4.12 13.98
C ARG A 124 -5.61 -4.39 13.66
N ARG A 125 -5.19 -5.60 13.96
CA ARG A 125 -3.82 -6.07 13.68
C ARG A 125 -3.66 -6.56 12.26
N TYR A 126 -4.62 -7.33 11.77
CA TYR A 126 -4.65 -7.94 10.44
C TYR A 126 -5.87 -7.48 9.66
N PRO A 127 -5.90 -7.62 8.32
CA PRO A 127 -7.08 -7.29 7.51
C PRO A 127 -8.38 -7.98 7.98
N TRP A 128 -8.28 -9.17 8.56
CA TRP A 128 -9.41 -9.98 9.06
C TRP A 128 -9.69 -9.83 10.56
N GLY A 129 -8.93 -9.03 11.31
CA GLY A 129 -9.11 -8.82 12.76
C GLY A 129 -7.82 -8.95 13.57
N ASP A 130 -7.89 -9.48 14.79
CA ASP A 130 -6.76 -9.43 15.73
C ASP A 130 -6.08 -10.78 15.97
N SER A 131 -6.63 -11.86 15.46
CA SER A 131 -6.17 -13.23 15.76
C SER A 131 -5.89 -14.05 14.50
N LEU A 132 -5.09 -15.11 14.71
CA LEU A 132 -4.87 -16.18 13.74
C LEU A 132 -5.80 -17.36 14.08
N PRO A 133 -6.09 -18.25 13.14
CA PRO A 133 -5.64 -18.29 11.75
C PRO A 133 -6.28 -17.24 10.86
N VAL A 134 -5.78 -17.11 9.63
CA VAL A 134 -6.36 -16.24 8.61
C VAL A 134 -7.80 -16.63 8.34
N THR A 135 -8.69 -15.66 8.34
CA THR A 135 -10.12 -15.91 8.03
C THR A 135 -10.26 -16.28 6.55
N PRO A 136 -11.03 -17.32 6.19
CA PRO A 136 -11.23 -17.70 4.80
C PRO A 136 -11.68 -16.52 3.92
N ARG A 137 -11.04 -16.37 2.76
CA ARG A 137 -11.34 -15.33 1.77
C ARG A 137 -11.24 -13.90 2.29
N SER A 138 -10.36 -13.64 3.26
CA SER A 138 -10.15 -12.29 3.80
C SER A 138 -9.22 -11.44 2.95
N GLY A 139 -8.45 -12.03 2.04
CA GLY A 139 -7.51 -11.35 1.16
C GLY A 139 -6.73 -12.35 0.31
N ASN A 140 -5.94 -11.85 -0.63
CA ASN A 140 -5.04 -12.65 -1.45
C ASN A 140 -3.64 -12.64 -0.81
N TYR A 141 -3.20 -13.82 -0.37
CA TYR A 141 -1.92 -14.05 0.30
C TYR A 141 -1.21 -15.26 -0.32
N ALA A 142 0.02 -15.57 0.15
CA ALA A 142 0.70 -16.80 -0.23
C ALA A 142 -0.04 -18.01 0.36
N ASP A 143 -0.90 -18.61 -0.43
CA ASP A 143 -1.74 -19.75 -0.09
C ASP A 143 -1.28 -21.04 -0.78
N GLU A 144 -2.04 -22.11 -0.63
CA GLU A 144 -1.73 -23.39 -1.24
C GLU A 144 -1.66 -23.34 -2.77
N THR A 145 -2.40 -22.44 -3.43
CA THR A 145 -2.37 -22.28 -4.90
C THR A 145 -1.06 -21.66 -5.38
N ALA A 146 -0.41 -20.86 -4.54
CA ALA A 146 0.86 -20.20 -4.82
C ALA A 146 2.11 -21.07 -4.55
N ARG A 147 1.96 -22.29 -3.99
CA ARG A 147 3.07 -23.16 -3.52
C ARG A 147 4.19 -23.39 -4.53
N LEU A 148 3.92 -23.34 -5.82
CA LEU A 148 4.93 -23.55 -6.87
C LEU A 148 5.71 -22.27 -7.23
N ILE A 149 5.28 -21.11 -6.75
CA ILE A 149 5.85 -19.81 -7.14
C ILE A 149 6.31 -18.96 -5.96
N VAL A 150 6.03 -19.41 -4.71
CA VAL A 150 6.51 -18.79 -3.48
C VAL A 150 7.23 -19.82 -2.59
N GLN A 151 8.03 -19.35 -1.64
CA GLN A 151 8.80 -20.20 -0.75
C GLN A 151 7.93 -20.84 0.33
N ASP A 152 7.10 -20.03 0.99
CA ASP A 152 6.26 -20.44 2.12
C ASP A 152 4.81 -20.04 1.87
N VAL A 153 3.87 -20.86 2.29
CA VAL A 153 2.43 -20.63 2.17
C VAL A 153 1.75 -20.70 3.53
N ILE A 154 0.58 -20.08 3.65
CA ILE A 154 -0.30 -20.17 4.81
C ILE A 154 -0.98 -21.54 4.77
N PRO A 155 -0.73 -22.42 5.78
CA PRO A 155 -1.38 -23.73 5.80
C PRO A 155 -2.91 -23.62 5.84
N ASP A 156 -3.58 -24.50 5.12
CA ASP A 156 -5.05 -24.62 5.10
C ASP A 156 -5.77 -23.34 4.65
N TYR A 157 -5.07 -22.44 3.94
CA TYR A 157 -5.65 -21.24 3.35
C TYR A 157 -5.67 -21.38 1.82
N ASP A 158 -6.79 -20.98 1.22
CA ASP A 158 -7.01 -20.97 -0.22
C ASP A 158 -7.91 -19.78 -0.56
N ASP A 159 -7.38 -18.80 -1.26
CA ASP A 159 -8.12 -17.64 -1.76
C ASP A 159 -8.51 -17.76 -3.25
N GLY A 160 -7.94 -18.77 -3.92
CA GLY A 160 -8.20 -19.10 -5.32
C GLY A 160 -7.30 -18.40 -6.32
N PHE A 161 -6.22 -17.71 -5.86
CA PHE A 161 -5.32 -16.96 -6.73
C PHE A 161 -3.85 -17.23 -6.37
N ALA A 162 -3.13 -17.88 -7.24
CA ALA A 162 -1.71 -18.15 -7.03
C ALA A 162 -0.81 -16.89 -7.10
N ALA A 163 -1.28 -15.84 -7.76
CA ALA A 163 -0.63 -14.53 -7.89
C ALA A 163 -1.69 -13.43 -7.72
N THR A 164 -1.58 -12.29 -8.41
CA THR A 164 -2.55 -11.21 -8.24
C THR A 164 -3.98 -11.61 -8.60
N ALA A 165 -4.93 -11.24 -7.74
CA ALA A 165 -6.36 -11.32 -7.99
C ALA A 165 -6.87 -10.05 -8.70
N PRO A 166 -8.06 -10.06 -9.33
CA PRO A 166 -8.73 -8.83 -9.75
C PRO A 166 -8.91 -7.86 -8.58
N VAL A 167 -8.67 -6.56 -8.80
CA VAL A 167 -8.89 -5.52 -7.77
C VAL A 167 -10.34 -5.53 -7.28
N GLY A 168 -10.54 -5.32 -5.99
CA GLY A 168 -11.87 -5.34 -5.39
C GLY A 168 -12.49 -6.73 -5.23
N LYS A 169 -11.68 -7.79 -5.29
CA LYS A 169 -12.18 -9.16 -5.20
C LYS A 169 -12.56 -9.57 -3.77
N PHE A 170 -11.90 -9.01 -2.78
CA PHE A 170 -12.07 -9.38 -1.38
C PHE A 170 -12.94 -8.37 -0.60
N PRO A 171 -13.46 -8.75 0.58
CA PRO A 171 -14.35 -7.90 1.35
C PRO A 171 -13.75 -6.54 1.68
N ALA A 172 -14.58 -5.50 1.62
CA ALA A 172 -14.20 -4.17 2.05
C ALA A 172 -14.05 -4.09 3.58
N ASN A 173 -13.15 -3.22 4.04
CA ASN A 173 -13.06 -2.88 5.46
C ASN A 173 -14.21 -1.95 5.90
N ASN A 174 -14.21 -1.53 7.16
CA ASN A 174 -15.27 -0.68 7.72
C ASN A 174 -15.38 0.72 7.08
N LEU A 175 -14.39 1.15 6.32
CA LEU A 175 -14.40 2.40 5.56
C LEU A 175 -14.76 2.20 4.08
N GLY A 176 -15.07 0.98 3.66
CA GLY A 176 -15.44 0.65 2.29
C GLY A 176 -14.24 0.42 1.35
N LEU A 177 -13.00 0.37 1.87
CA LEU A 177 -11.82 0.11 1.05
C LEU A 177 -11.52 -1.39 0.98
N GLN A 178 -11.06 -1.84 -0.18
CA GLN A 178 -10.78 -3.24 -0.47
C GLN A 178 -9.27 -3.47 -0.70
N ASP A 179 -8.86 -4.72 -0.54
CA ASP A 179 -7.51 -5.24 -0.78
C ASP A 179 -6.39 -4.62 0.09
N LEU A 180 -6.74 -3.79 1.10
CA LEU A 180 -5.76 -3.24 2.04
C LEU A 180 -5.10 -4.36 2.86
N GLY A 181 -3.80 -4.53 2.66
CA GLY A 181 -2.99 -5.54 3.34
C GLY A 181 -3.05 -6.93 2.74
N GLY A 182 -3.49 -7.06 1.48
CA GLY A 182 -3.45 -8.28 0.67
C GLY A 182 -3.31 -7.95 -0.82
N ASN A 183 -3.35 -8.91 -1.70
CA ASN A 183 -3.21 -8.81 -3.15
C ASN A 183 -1.85 -8.27 -3.58
N VAL A 184 -1.63 -6.96 -3.56
CA VAL A 184 -0.30 -6.37 -3.73
C VAL A 184 0.05 -5.43 -2.57
N ALA A 185 1.32 -5.38 -2.21
CA ALA A 185 1.83 -4.33 -1.33
C ALA A 185 1.82 -3.00 -2.09
N GLU A 186 1.83 -1.87 -1.39
CA GLU A 186 1.52 -0.58 -1.98
C GLU A 186 2.59 0.47 -1.68
N TRP A 187 3.05 1.15 -2.73
CA TRP A 187 3.85 2.35 -2.59
C TRP A 187 3.08 3.44 -1.87
N VAL A 188 3.72 4.13 -0.92
CA VAL A 188 3.20 5.34 -0.30
C VAL A 188 4.14 6.53 -0.52
N THR A 189 3.71 7.73 -0.20
CA THR A 189 4.48 8.97 -0.46
C THR A 189 5.81 9.01 0.27
N ASP A 190 5.84 8.52 1.51
CA ASP A 190 6.92 8.74 2.47
C ASP A 190 8.24 8.08 2.05
N TYR A 191 9.34 8.79 2.25
CA TYR A 191 10.64 8.16 2.29
C TYR A 191 10.77 7.26 3.52
N TYR A 192 11.45 6.13 3.34
CA TYR A 192 11.71 5.18 4.42
C TYR A 192 12.86 5.62 5.29
N ILE A 193 12.59 5.81 6.57
CA ILE A 193 13.60 5.92 7.62
C ILE A 193 13.14 5.20 8.88
N VAL A 194 14.09 4.79 9.70
CA VAL A 194 13.84 4.34 11.06
C VAL A 194 14.13 5.51 12.00
N THR A 195 13.07 6.15 12.50
CA THR A 195 13.21 7.28 13.43
C THR A 195 12.88 6.84 14.84
N ALA A 196 13.53 7.44 15.83
CA ALA A 196 13.11 7.29 17.22
C ALA A 196 11.76 7.99 17.46
N ASP A 197 11.00 7.46 18.41
CA ASP A 197 9.84 8.16 18.95
C ASP A 197 10.31 9.41 19.68
N ILE A 198 9.79 10.57 19.28
CA ILE A 198 10.13 11.86 19.88
C ILE A 198 9.04 12.38 20.82
N GLY A 199 8.00 11.56 21.07
CA GLY A 199 6.89 11.91 21.97
C GLY A 199 6.03 13.09 21.51
N GLN A 200 6.07 13.42 20.21
CA GLN A 200 5.28 14.51 19.63
C GLN A 200 4.20 13.94 18.71
N THR A 201 3.02 14.55 18.75
CA THR A 201 1.96 14.28 17.77
C THR A 201 2.35 14.82 16.41
N LEU A 202 2.33 13.98 15.39
CA LEU A 202 2.57 14.36 14.01
C LEU A 202 1.25 14.83 13.38
N VAL A 203 1.24 16.03 12.80
CA VAL A 203 0.07 16.61 12.14
C VAL A 203 0.23 16.48 10.63
N ASP A 204 -0.75 15.83 9.96
CA ASP A 204 -0.75 15.59 8.51
C ASP A 204 0.64 15.18 7.97
N PRO A 205 1.29 14.15 8.53
CA PRO A 205 2.69 13.87 8.20
C PRO A 205 2.87 13.41 6.75
N LEU A 206 3.88 13.95 6.07
CA LEU A 206 4.31 13.58 4.73
C LEU A 206 5.59 12.72 4.73
N GLY A 207 6.05 12.33 5.92
CA GLY A 207 7.33 11.64 6.08
C GLY A 207 8.55 12.57 5.97
N PRO A 208 9.75 12.00 5.87
CA PRO A 208 10.98 12.76 5.65
C PRO A 208 10.99 13.47 4.30
N THR A 209 11.70 14.58 4.22
CA THR A 209 11.81 15.40 2.99
C THR A 209 12.78 14.84 1.95
N ASP A 210 13.60 13.87 2.34
CA ASP A 210 14.58 13.20 1.48
C ASP A 210 14.83 11.75 1.95
N GLY A 211 15.39 10.95 1.08
CA GLY A 211 15.72 9.56 1.31
C GLY A 211 16.12 8.86 0.00
N LYS A 212 16.53 7.60 0.12
CA LYS A 212 16.82 6.75 -1.05
C LYS A 212 15.67 5.79 -1.37
N GLN A 213 14.98 5.35 -0.35
CA GLN A 213 13.94 4.32 -0.44
C GLN A 213 12.61 4.90 0.00
N HIS A 214 11.54 4.42 -0.62
CA HIS A 214 10.19 4.75 -0.20
C HIS A 214 9.56 3.62 0.60
N VAL A 215 8.61 3.98 1.47
CA VAL A 215 7.85 3.02 2.27
C VAL A 215 6.91 2.24 1.35
N ILE A 216 6.81 0.94 1.63
CA ILE A 216 5.83 0.02 1.06
C ILE A 216 4.95 -0.49 2.19
N ARG A 217 3.65 -0.55 1.98
CA ARG A 217 2.67 -0.93 2.98
C ARG A 217 1.84 -2.13 2.54
N GLY A 218 1.43 -2.92 3.52
CA GLY A 218 0.59 -4.08 3.32
C GLY A 218 1.34 -5.33 2.89
N ALA A 219 0.67 -6.47 3.05
CA ALA A 219 1.11 -7.74 2.50
C ALA A 219 0.73 -7.86 1.02
N SER A 220 1.28 -8.84 0.34
CA SER A 220 0.95 -9.19 -1.05
C SER A 220 0.67 -10.69 -1.17
N TRP A 221 0.30 -11.14 -2.36
CA TRP A 221 0.13 -12.54 -2.71
C TRP A 221 1.36 -13.44 -2.43
N LYS A 222 2.52 -12.84 -2.11
CA LYS A 222 3.75 -13.55 -1.74
C LYS A 222 3.94 -13.78 -0.25
N HIS A 223 3.14 -13.15 0.60
CA HIS A 223 3.38 -13.14 2.04
C HIS A 223 2.51 -14.16 2.77
N SER A 224 3.16 -14.96 3.64
CA SER A 224 2.52 -15.94 4.53
C SER A 224 2.88 -15.71 6.00
N GLY A 225 3.93 -14.93 6.27
CA GLY A 225 4.48 -14.73 7.60
C GLY A 225 3.67 -13.79 8.47
N VAL A 226 3.48 -14.15 9.75
CA VAL A 226 2.80 -13.31 10.75
C VAL A 226 3.31 -11.87 10.77
N THR A 227 4.61 -11.68 10.56
CA THR A 227 5.24 -10.36 10.54
C THR A 227 4.71 -9.49 9.41
N ASP A 228 4.60 -10.04 8.21
CA ASP A 228 4.27 -9.29 7.00
C ASP A 228 2.76 -9.08 6.83
N LEU A 229 1.95 -9.99 7.35
CA LEU A 229 0.49 -9.93 7.29
C LEU A 229 -0.13 -8.87 8.20
N ARG A 230 0.65 -8.27 9.14
CA ARG A 230 0.16 -7.22 10.03
C ARG A 230 0.04 -5.89 9.30
N LEU A 231 -1.06 -5.19 9.55
CA LEU A 231 -1.34 -3.87 8.95
C LEU A 231 -0.38 -2.76 9.44
N SER A 232 0.37 -3.00 10.53
CA SER A 232 1.44 -2.11 10.99
C SER A 232 2.81 -2.39 10.36
N ALA A 233 2.95 -3.50 9.62
CA ALA A 233 4.21 -3.85 8.97
C ALA A 233 4.62 -2.77 7.96
N ARG A 234 5.92 -2.49 7.90
CA ARG A 234 6.53 -1.53 6.98
C ARG A 234 7.66 -2.20 6.24
N ASP A 235 7.56 -2.24 4.93
CA ASP A 235 8.63 -2.60 4.00
C ASP A 235 9.13 -1.34 3.29
N PHE A 236 10.15 -1.49 2.45
CA PHE A 236 10.73 -0.38 1.70
C PHE A 236 11.39 -0.87 0.41
N GLY A 237 11.58 0.04 -0.53
CA GLY A 237 12.24 -0.29 -1.79
C GLY A 237 12.64 0.92 -2.61
N GLU A 238 13.37 0.65 -3.70
CA GLU A 238 13.77 1.61 -4.73
C GLU A 238 13.26 1.17 -6.11
N GLY A 239 13.33 -0.13 -6.39
CA GLY A 239 13.04 -0.71 -7.69
C GLY A 239 11.63 -1.29 -7.82
N ALA A 240 11.25 -1.55 -9.07
CA ALA A 240 10.01 -2.21 -9.42
C ALA A 240 9.98 -3.67 -8.92
N ARG A 241 8.83 -4.10 -8.39
CA ARG A 241 8.60 -5.47 -7.92
C ARG A 241 7.28 -5.98 -8.48
N ASN A 242 7.20 -7.28 -8.73
CA ASN A 242 6.00 -7.93 -9.27
C ASN A 242 4.90 -8.22 -8.23
N ASP A 243 5.09 -7.77 -7.01
CA ASP A 243 4.17 -7.86 -5.88
C ASP A 243 3.88 -6.50 -5.24
N VAL A 244 4.32 -5.41 -5.86
CA VAL A 244 4.11 -4.05 -5.39
C VAL A 244 3.41 -3.21 -6.45
N GLY A 245 2.26 -2.68 -6.08
CA GLY A 245 1.46 -1.73 -6.83
C GLY A 245 1.25 -0.43 -6.05
N PHE A 246 0.10 0.21 -6.20
CA PHE A 246 -0.26 1.40 -5.45
C PHE A 246 -1.77 1.70 -5.52
N ARG A 247 -2.23 2.53 -4.61
CA ARG A 247 -3.53 3.24 -4.72
C ARG A 247 -3.33 4.74 -4.69
N ILE A 248 -4.35 5.48 -5.13
CA ILE A 248 -4.32 6.93 -5.15
C ILE A 248 -5.00 7.51 -3.91
N ALA A 249 -4.59 8.72 -3.53
CA ALA A 249 -5.26 9.56 -2.55
C ALA A 249 -5.26 11.02 -3.03
N ARG A 250 -6.04 11.89 -2.39
CA ARG A 250 -5.95 13.34 -2.52
C ARG A 250 -6.64 14.01 -1.35
N TYR A 251 -6.29 15.24 -1.04
CA TYR A 251 -7.04 16.00 -0.04
C TYR A 251 -8.44 16.37 -0.53
N ALA A 252 -9.38 16.46 0.40
CA ALA A 252 -10.78 16.78 0.10
C ALA A 252 -11.01 18.28 -0.17
N ASP A 253 -10.14 19.15 0.39
CA ASP A 253 -10.24 20.61 0.39
C ASP A 253 -9.01 21.31 -0.23
#